data_a9c6b1086e2a56d74c28533e49ad7881
#
_entry.id   a9c6b1086e2a56d74c28533e49ad7881
#
_cell.length_a   1.000
_cell.length_b   1.000
_cell.length_c   1.000
_cell.angle_alpha   90.00
_cell.angle_beta   90.00
_cell.angle_gamma   90.00
#
_symmetry.space_group_name_H-M   'P 1'
#
loop_
_entity.id
_entity.type
_entity.pdbx_description
1 polymer ?
#
loop_
_entity_poly.entity_id
_entity_poly.type
_entity_poly.pdbx_seq_one_letter_code
_entity_poly.pdbx_strand_id
1 'polypeptide(L)'
;LNKDSSMGYPFSRRAKQAGKRDFMDFENGTIIDGEFRATVDEAEAKLLKGERPMFFWQDCKKDARVPTEKVLKGKQRMFVISPCALTYICKKYMGDFIAATMAAHNDNSCAVGINPEGPEWAHLRNRLFPFGGRRVREGDQSNYDGAILNQWARVLLYTMQDFYKDEFFDMRAILFTELLQSVHILFNSLVGTWIVYSKHHGNNSGSVLTTIFNSQPNDCMMRACFMEMYLNIAFDGPLLPMLVNGQNQLLKPDNSDEDLWDEYDTRGTNVMDVYDANVTGVYFGDDDIGESSEAVDYFNMVNIGTVMTVHGFQYTMATKGDEFVPFVKMNEAQFLKRKFRQDPEYADICWAPVQLEPIFELMNWTKEGRVLEDCLQTNFDTYARYIAEHGR
;
A
#
# COMPACT_ATOMS: atom_id res chain seq x y z
N LEU A 1 -5.11 -11.40 -15.58
CA LEU A 1 -4.93 -12.21 -14.36
C LEU A 1 -3.59 -12.92 -14.37
N ASN A 2 -2.93 -13.05 -13.20
CA ASN A 2 -1.71 -13.84 -13.08
C ASN A 2 -2.06 -15.34 -13.14
N LYS A 3 -1.55 -16.05 -14.14
CA LYS A 3 -1.82 -17.48 -14.42
C LYS A 3 -1.31 -18.41 -13.30
N ASP A 4 -0.29 -18.00 -12.57
CA ASP A 4 0.39 -18.82 -11.56
C ASP A 4 -0.18 -18.60 -10.14
N SER A 5 -1.03 -17.61 -9.93
CA SER A 5 -1.68 -17.37 -8.64
C SER A 5 -2.91 -18.24 -8.44
N SER A 6 -3.27 -18.51 -7.17
CA SER A 6 -4.40 -19.35 -6.78
C SER A 6 -5.74 -18.86 -7.35
N MET A 7 -6.66 -19.81 -7.58
CA MET A 7 -8.08 -19.51 -7.88
C MET A 7 -8.87 -19.03 -6.65
N GLY A 8 -8.35 -19.23 -5.43
CA GLY A 8 -9.14 -19.03 -4.22
C GLY A 8 -10.27 -20.06 -4.08
N TYR A 9 -10.98 -19.97 -2.96
CA TYR A 9 -12.12 -20.86 -2.70
C TYR A 9 -13.33 -20.49 -3.60
N PRO A 10 -14.09 -21.49 -4.09
CA PRO A 10 -13.93 -22.93 -3.89
C PRO A 10 -13.01 -23.60 -4.93
N PHE A 11 -12.65 -22.90 -5.99
CA PHE A 11 -12.00 -23.47 -7.18
C PHE A 11 -10.58 -23.96 -6.96
N SER A 12 -9.86 -23.40 -5.98
CA SER A 12 -8.51 -23.90 -5.60
C SER A 12 -8.50 -25.37 -5.18
N ARG A 13 -9.66 -25.91 -4.74
CA ARG A 13 -9.81 -27.33 -4.37
C ARG A 13 -10.01 -28.26 -5.57
N ARG A 14 -10.41 -27.70 -6.71
CA ARG A 14 -10.68 -28.44 -7.95
C ARG A 14 -9.50 -28.38 -8.92
N ALA A 15 -8.57 -27.47 -8.69
CA ALA A 15 -7.40 -27.31 -9.54
C ALA A 15 -6.55 -28.60 -9.54
N LYS A 16 -6.28 -29.13 -10.73
CA LYS A 16 -5.41 -30.30 -10.93
C LYS A 16 -3.94 -29.91 -10.97
N GLN A 17 -3.67 -28.66 -11.30
CA GLN A 17 -2.33 -28.07 -11.32
C GLN A 17 -2.33 -26.73 -10.61
N ALA A 18 -1.15 -26.22 -10.26
CA ALA A 18 -1.02 -24.92 -9.62
C ALA A 18 -1.48 -23.79 -10.55
N GLY A 19 -2.15 -22.79 -10.00
CA GLY A 19 -2.59 -21.60 -10.73
C GLY A 19 -3.98 -21.74 -11.33
N LYS A 20 -4.20 -21.07 -12.47
CA LYS A 20 -5.51 -20.87 -13.10
C LYS A 20 -5.70 -21.60 -14.43
N ARG A 21 -4.70 -22.37 -14.87
CA ARG A 21 -4.66 -22.98 -16.21
C ARG A 21 -5.77 -24.00 -16.48
N ASP A 22 -6.31 -24.63 -15.44
CA ASP A 22 -7.46 -25.55 -15.58
C ASP A 22 -8.78 -24.82 -15.85
N PHE A 23 -8.84 -23.51 -15.60
CA PHE A 23 -10.05 -22.70 -15.62
C PHE A 23 -10.05 -21.64 -16.71
N MET A 24 -8.87 -21.24 -17.18
CA MET A 24 -8.69 -20.12 -18.12
C MET A 24 -7.66 -20.44 -19.18
N ASP A 25 -8.01 -20.13 -20.42
CA ASP A 25 -7.08 -20.05 -21.55
C ASP A 25 -6.45 -18.66 -21.59
N PHE A 26 -5.16 -18.59 -21.32
CA PHE A 26 -4.42 -17.32 -21.28
C PHE A 26 -3.91 -16.86 -22.65
N GLU A 27 -3.94 -17.70 -23.66
CA GLU A 27 -3.59 -17.33 -25.04
C GLU A 27 -4.76 -16.59 -25.69
N ASN A 28 -5.97 -17.08 -25.49
CA ASN A 28 -7.18 -16.51 -26.05
C ASN A 28 -7.95 -15.59 -25.05
N GLY A 29 -7.50 -15.49 -23.79
CA GLY A 29 -8.10 -14.65 -22.77
C GLY A 29 -9.50 -15.12 -22.33
N THR A 30 -9.83 -16.41 -22.47
CA THR A 30 -11.18 -16.93 -22.23
C THR A 30 -11.27 -17.85 -21.02
N ILE A 31 -12.45 -17.88 -20.39
CA ILE A 31 -12.77 -18.87 -19.36
C ILE A 31 -13.16 -20.19 -20.05
N ILE A 32 -12.50 -21.28 -19.69
CA ILE A 32 -12.73 -22.62 -20.28
C ILE A 32 -13.54 -23.55 -19.35
N ASP A 33 -13.50 -23.33 -18.02
CA ASP A 33 -14.30 -24.12 -17.08
C ASP A 33 -15.73 -23.57 -16.98
N GLY A 34 -16.71 -24.43 -17.24
CA GLY A 34 -18.12 -24.03 -17.32
C GLY A 34 -18.71 -23.60 -15.98
N GLU A 35 -18.28 -24.23 -14.85
CA GLU A 35 -18.78 -23.86 -13.51
C GLU A 35 -18.18 -22.53 -13.05
N PHE A 36 -16.90 -22.29 -13.35
CA PHE A 36 -16.27 -21.02 -13.06
C PHE A 36 -16.92 -19.89 -13.88
N ARG A 37 -17.22 -20.13 -15.17
CA ARG A 37 -17.95 -19.18 -16.02
C ARG A 37 -19.32 -18.86 -15.43
N ALA A 38 -20.11 -19.89 -15.10
CA ALA A 38 -21.43 -19.70 -14.50
C ALA A 38 -21.38 -18.90 -13.19
N THR A 39 -20.34 -19.12 -12.36
CA THR A 39 -20.12 -18.35 -11.12
C THR A 39 -19.84 -16.87 -11.40
N VAL A 40 -19.05 -16.57 -12.41
CA VAL A 40 -18.77 -15.18 -12.82
C VAL A 40 -20.02 -14.52 -13.37
N ASP A 41 -20.73 -15.20 -14.28
CA ASP A 41 -21.94 -14.67 -14.94
C ASP A 41 -23.06 -14.41 -13.92
N GLU A 42 -23.29 -15.33 -12.95
CA GLU A 42 -24.25 -15.14 -11.87
C GLU A 42 -23.89 -13.95 -10.97
N ALA A 43 -22.64 -13.84 -10.57
CA ALA A 43 -22.18 -12.74 -9.72
C ALA A 43 -22.32 -11.39 -10.45
N GLU A 44 -21.96 -11.33 -11.72
CA GLU A 44 -22.13 -10.13 -12.54
C GLU A 44 -23.60 -9.74 -12.73
N ALA A 45 -24.46 -10.72 -12.96
CA ALA A 45 -25.91 -10.49 -13.08
C ALA A 45 -26.53 -9.93 -11.78
N LYS A 46 -26.05 -10.35 -10.60
CA LYS A 46 -26.44 -9.78 -9.30
C LYS A 46 -25.99 -8.33 -9.17
N LEU A 47 -24.72 -8.07 -9.48
CA LEU A 47 -24.15 -6.71 -9.42
C LEU A 47 -24.89 -5.73 -10.32
N LEU A 48 -25.28 -6.15 -11.55
CA LEU A 48 -26.06 -5.33 -12.48
C LEU A 48 -27.46 -5.00 -11.95
N LYS A 49 -28.00 -5.83 -11.05
CA LYS A 49 -29.29 -5.58 -10.37
C LYS A 49 -29.14 -4.77 -9.08
N GLY A 50 -27.94 -4.34 -8.71
CA GLY A 50 -27.66 -3.70 -7.42
C GLY A 50 -27.64 -4.69 -6.25
N GLU A 51 -27.53 -5.98 -6.50
CA GLU A 51 -27.47 -7.02 -5.48
C GLU A 51 -26.02 -7.40 -5.17
N ARG A 52 -25.75 -7.63 -3.90
CA ARG A 52 -24.43 -8.05 -3.44
C ARG A 52 -24.23 -9.55 -3.67
N PRO A 53 -23.27 -10.01 -4.52
CA PRO A 53 -22.86 -11.40 -4.56
C PRO A 53 -22.06 -11.72 -3.31
N MET A 54 -22.15 -12.95 -2.83
CA MET A 54 -21.37 -13.39 -1.66
C MET A 54 -20.16 -14.17 -2.11
N PHE A 55 -18.96 -13.69 -1.71
CA PHE A 55 -17.70 -14.37 -1.95
C PHE A 55 -17.03 -14.77 -0.65
N PHE A 56 -16.28 -15.87 -0.68
CA PHE A 56 -15.50 -16.35 0.46
C PHE A 56 -14.01 -16.14 0.20
N TRP A 57 -13.39 -15.34 1.04
CA TRP A 57 -11.95 -15.13 1.05
C TRP A 57 -11.27 -16.24 1.84
N GLN A 58 -10.13 -16.71 1.38
CA GLN A 58 -9.41 -17.79 2.03
C GLN A 58 -8.18 -17.25 2.74
N ASP A 59 -8.13 -17.43 4.06
CA ASP A 59 -6.96 -17.08 4.85
C ASP A 59 -5.93 -18.19 4.84
N CYS A 60 -4.68 -17.79 4.65
CA CYS A 60 -3.54 -18.70 4.63
C CYS A 60 -2.41 -18.18 5.52
N LYS A 61 -1.71 -19.08 6.18
CA LYS A 61 -0.48 -18.73 6.89
C LYS A 61 0.60 -18.38 5.86
N LYS A 62 1.28 -17.27 6.06
CA LYS A 62 2.41 -16.89 5.21
C LYS A 62 3.61 -17.76 5.57
N ASP A 63 4.13 -18.48 4.59
CA ASP A 63 5.41 -19.15 4.71
C ASP A 63 6.51 -18.08 4.69
N ALA A 64 7.00 -17.73 5.86
CA ALA A 64 8.03 -16.70 6.03
C ALA A 64 8.84 -17.00 7.28
N ARG A 65 10.12 -16.65 7.24
CA ARG A 65 10.96 -16.70 8.45
C ARG A 65 10.40 -15.71 9.48
N VAL A 66 10.19 -16.21 10.66
CA VAL A 66 9.69 -15.41 11.79
C VAL A 66 10.60 -15.71 13.00
N PRO A 67 11.07 -14.70 13.73
CA PRO A 67 11.79 -14.91 14.97
C PRO A 67 11.02 -15.81 15.92
N THR A 68 11.71 -16.74 16.58
CA THR A 68 11.09 -17.74 17.48
C THR A 68 10.19 -17.10 18.52
N GLU A 69 10.58 -15.95 19.06
CA GLU A 69 9.77 -15.18 20.01
C GLU A 69 8.39 -14.78 19.45
N LYS A 70 8.33 -14.38 18.16
CA LYS A 70 7.06 -14.05 17.50
C LYS A 70 6.21 -15.29 17.24
N VAL A 71 6.85 -16.44 16.95
CA VAL A 71 6.14 -17.72 16.80
C VAL A 71 5.48 -18.12 18.11
N LEU A 72 6.22 -18.05 19.22
CA LEU A 72 5.71 -18.37 20.56
C LEU A 72 4.56 -17.46 20.99
N LYS A 73 4.56 -16.20 20.55
CA LYS A 73 3.47 -15.23 20.80
C LYS A 73 2.30 -15.38 19.79
N GLY A 74 2.32 -16.37 18.90
CA GLY A 74 1.28 -16.55 17.88
C GLY A 74 1.23 -15.43 16.81
N LYS A 75 2.28 -14.60 16.71
CA LYS A 75 2.37 -13.47 15.77
C LYS A 75 2.88 -13.89 14.37
N GLN A 76 2.32 -14.95 13.80
CA GLN A 76 2.58 -15.33 12.42
C GLN A 76 1.78 -14.43 11.47
N ARG A 77 2.40 -14.02 10.37
CA ARG A 77 1.71 -13.25 9.34
C ARG A 77 0.75 -14.16 8.57
N MET A 78 -0.45 -13.63 8.35
CA MET A 78 -1.43 -14.24 7.45
C MET A 78 -1.42 -13.49 6.12
N PHE A 79 -1.82 -14.16 5.07
CA PHE A 79 -2.22 -13.52 3.82
C PHE A 79 -3.58 -14.06 3.39
N VAL A 80 -4.27 -13.28 2.59
CA VAL A 80 -5.64 -13.57 2.19
C VAL A 80 -5.66 -13.81 0.68
N ILE A 81 -6.31 -14.89 0.27
CA ILE A 81 -6.50 -15.21 -1.14
C ILE A 81 -7.87 -14.74 -1.58
N SER A 82 -7.90 -13.87 -2.59
CA SER A 82 -9.15 -13.42 -3.22
C SER A 82 -9.81 -14.53 -4.01
N PRO A 83 -11.14 -14.66 -3.96
CA PRO A 83 -11.90 -15.50 -4.90
C PRO A 83 -11.65 -15.01 -6.34
N CYS A 84 -11.28 -15.91 -7.24
CA CYS A 84 -10.90 -15.54 -8.61
C CYS A 84 -12.05 -14.88 -9.39
N ALA A 85 -13.30 -15.28 -9.14
CA ALA A 85 -14.48 -14.66 -9.76
C ALA A 85 -14.57 -13.15 -9.39
N LEU A 86 -14.41 -12.82 -8.11
CA LEU A 86 -14.36 -11.42 -7.68
C LEU A 86 -13.19 -10.66 -8.33
N THR A 87 -11.99 -11.26 -8.33
CA THR A 87 -10.81 -10.66 -8.96
C THR A 87 -11.03 -10.43 -10.46
N TYR A 88 -11.69 -11.36 -11.15
CA TYR A 88 -12.02 -11.25 -12.57
C TYR A 88 -12.97 -10.07 -12.82
N ILE A 89 -14.06 -9.99 -12.06
CA ILE A 89 -15.06 -8.91 -12.19
C ILE A 89 -14.45 -7.55 -11.84
N CYS A 90 -13.68 -7.47 -10.75
CA CYS A 90 -12.96 -6.23 -10.40
C CYS A 90 -12.04 -5.77 -11.53
N LYS A 91 -11.27 -6.69 -12.15
CA LYS A 91 -10.43 -6.33 -13.29
C LYS A 91 -11.20 -5.90 -14.52
N LYS A 92 -12.40 -6.45 -14.74
CA LYS A 92 -13.27 -6.05 -15.85
C LYS A 92 -13.76 -4.60 -15.69
N TYR A 93 -14.13 -4.19 -14.48
CA TYR A 93 -14.78 -2.89 -14.21
C TYR A 93 -13.87 -1.81 -13.60
N MET A 94 -12.65 -2.18 -13.18
CA MET A 94 -11.68 -1.28 -12.55
C MET A 94 -10.28 -1.40 -13.17
N GLY A 95 -10.09 -2.31 -14.13
CA GLY A 95 -8.77 -2.67 -14.65
C GLY A 95 -8.06 -1.52 -15.35
N ASP A 96 -8.78 -0.71 -16.12
CA ASP A 96 -8.21 0.41 -16.85
C ASP A 96 -7.74 1.53 -15.90
N PHE A 97 -8.49 1.80 -14.82
CA PHE A 97 -8.05 2.72 -13.78
C PHE A 97 -6.77 2.24 -13.09
N ILE A 98 -6.71 0.94 -12.76
CA ILE A 98 -5.51 0.34 -12.18
C ILE A 98 -4.32 0.49 -13.13
N ALA A 99 -4.51 0.16 -14.40
CA ALA A 99 -3.47 0.25 -15.42
C ALA A 99 -3.01 1.69 -15.65
N ALA A 100 -3.94 2.65 -15.72
CA ALA A 100 -3.65 4.08 -15.87
C ALA A 100 -2.88 4.62 -14.66
N THR A 101 -3.30 4.28 -13.43
CA THR A 101 -2.60 4.68 -12.20
C THR A 101 -1.17 4.15 -12.19
N MET A 102 -0.97 2.88 -12.55
CA MET A 102 0.35 2.26 -12.61
C MET A 102 1.21 2.84 -13.73
N ALA A 103 0.64 3.15 -14.89
CA ALA A 103 1.37 3.75 -16.01
C ALA A 103 1.83 5.19 -15.69
N ALA A 104 1.07 5.91 -14.88
CA ALA A 104 1.36 7.28 -14.47
C ALA A 104 2.21 7.39 -13.18
N HIS A 105 2.85 6.30 -12.72
CA HIS A 105 3.62 6.27 -11.47
C HIS A 105 4.76 7.31 -11.41
N ASN A 106 5.24 7.77 -12.55
CA ASN A 106 6.25 8.83 -12.60
C ASN A 106 5.68 10.23 -12.33
N ASP A 107 4.37 10.41 -12.50
CA ASP A 107 3.72 11.74 -12.47
C ASP A 107 2.75 11.87 -11.26
N ASN A 108 2.28 10.76 -10.72
CA ASN A 108 1.37 10.76 -9.57
C ASN A 108 2.09 10.39 -8.26
N SER A 109 1.39 10.48 -7.13
CA SER A 109 1.91 10.11 -5.80
C SER A 109 1.97 8.60 -5.53
N CYS A 110 1.40 7.77 -6.41
CA CYS A 110 1.36 6.31 -6.26
C CYS A 110 2.54 5.66 -7.01
N ALA A 111 3.52 5.12 -6.30
CA ALA A 111 4.69 4.48 -6.90
C ALA A 111 4.44 3.06 -7.42
N VAL A 112 3.20 2.58 -7.41
CA VAL A 112 2.88 1.22 -7.89
C VAL A 112 3.14 1.12 -9.38
N GLY A 113 4.05 0.23 -9.76
CA GLY A 113 4.49 0.07 -11.15
C GLY A 113 5.95 0.46 -11.38
N ILE A 114 6.57 1.17 -10.44
CA ILE A 114 7.96 1.63 -10.57
C ILE A 114 8.93 0.45 -10.72
N ASN A 115 9.88 0.60 -11.63
CA ASN A 115 11.01 -0.32 -11.77
C ASN A 115 12.27 0.27 -11.12
N PRO A 116 12.66 -0.18 -9.91
CA PRO A 116 13.82 0.37 -9.21
C PRO A 116 15.17 -0.01 -9.86
N GLU A 117 15.18 -0.98 -10.77
CA GLU A 117 16.38 -1.42 -11.49
C GLU A 117 16.56 -0.69 -12.83
N GLY A 118 15.68 0.27 -13.14
CA GLY A 118 15.68 1.05 -14.37
C GLY A 118 15.91 2.56 -14.11
N PRO A 119 15.84 3.38 -15.16
CA PRO A 119 16.01 4.83 -15.07
C PRO A 119 14.91 5.51 -14.23
N GLU A 120 13.81 4.82 -13.98
CA GLU A 120 12.68 5.34 -13.20
C GLU A 120 13.07 5.66 -11.75
N TRP A 121 14.05 4.96 -11.18
CA TRP A 121 14.55 5.26 -9.83
C TRP A 121 15.28 6.61 -9.77
N ALA A 122 16.05 6.94 -10.80
CA ALA A 122 16.68 8.25 -10.92
C ALA A 122 15.63 9.35 -11.12
N HIS A 123 14.59 9.07 -11.89
CA HIS A 123 13.46 9.98 -12.10
C HIS A 123 12.72 10.25 -10.78
N LEU A 124 12.40 9.19 -10.04
CA LEU A 124 11.80 9.28 -8.71
C LEU A 124 12.66 10.12 -7.77
N ARG A 125 13.97 9.87 -7.69
CA ARG A 125 14.90 10.65 -6.88
C ARG A 125 14.84 12.15 -7.20
N ASN A 126 14.87 12.51 -8.49
CA ASN A 126 14.86 13.91 -8.91
C ASN A 126 13.55 14.62 -8.57
N ARG A 127 12.43 13.90 -8.67
CA ARG A 127 11.11 14.40 -8.28
C ARG A 127 10.93 14.53 -6.78
N LEU A 128 11.47 13.60 -6.01
CA LEU A 128 11.29 13.56 -4.56
C LEU A 128 12.11 14.59 -3.80
N PHE A 129 13.30 14.94 -4.31
CA PHE A 129 14.26 15.76 -3.56
C PHE A 129 14.61 17.09 -4.23
N PRO A 130 13.57 17.91 -4.59
CA PRO A 130 13.80 19.22 -5.24
C PRO A 130 14.40 20.26 -4.27
N PHE A 131 14.29 20.04 -2.95
CA PHE A 131 14.79 20.97 -1.91
C PHE A 131 16.20 20.60 -1.39
N GLY A 132 16.87 19.65 -2.05
CA GLY A 132 18.28 19.31 -1.78
C GLY A 132 18.52 18.08 -0.93
N GLY A 133 17.50 17.29 -0.60
CA GLY A 133 17.62 15.99 0.07
C GLY A 133 18.08 16.05 1.52
N ARG A 134 17.83 17.17 2.22
CA ARG A 134 18.25 17.35 3.62
C ARG A 134 17.14 17.12 4.64
N ARG A 135 15.88 17.27 4.22
CA ARG A 135 14.69 17.14 5.06
C ARG A 135 13.77 16.04 4.52
N VAL A 136 14.33 14.84 4.41
CA VAL A 136 13.62 13.69 3.91
C VAL A 136 12.82 13.04 5.04
N ARG A 137 11.58 12.74 4.74
CA ARG A 137 10.66 11.95 5.57
C ARG A 137 10.56 10.56 4.96
N GLU A 138 10.63 9.54 5.78
CA GLU A 138 10.41 8.15 5.39
C GLU A 138 9.60 7.44 6.47
N GLY A 139 8.54 6.78 6.09
CA GLY A 139 7.64 6.16 7.04
C GLY A 139 7.15 4.77 6.65
N ASP A 140 6.72 4.07 7.67
CA ASP A 140 6.05 2.78 7.59
C ASP A 140 4.87 2.82 8.57
N GLN A 141 3.71 2.32 8.18
CA GLN A 141 2.55 2.29 9.07
C GLN A 141 2.31 0.88 9.60
N SER A 142 2.32 0.75 10.93
CA SER A 142 2.07 -0.54 11.58
C SER A 142 0.61 -0.95 11.45
N ASN A 143 0.36 -2.20 11.01
CA ASN A 143 -0.99 -2.75 10.84
C ASN A 143 -1.90 -1.92 9.91
N TYR A 144 -1.30 -1.30 8.92
CA TYR A 144 -1.98 -0.37 8.02
C TYR A 144 -3.21 -0.98 7.34
N ASP A 145 -3.06 -2.16 6.74
CA ASP A 145 -4.17 -2.89 6.11
C ASP A 145 -5.39 -3.07 7.04
N GLY A 146 -5.13 -3.24 8.34
CA GLY A 146 -6.18 -3.38 9.34
C GLY A 146 -6.75 -2.06 9.86
N ALA A 147 -5.99 -0.97 9.74
CA ALA A 147 -6.36 0.35 10.26
C ALA A 147 -7.14 1.20 9.23
N ILE A 148 -7.05 0.87 7.94
CA ILE A 148 -7.76 1.62 6.90
C ILE A 148 -9.26 1.59 7.13
N LEU A 149 -9.87 2.76 7.20
CA LEU A 149 -11.30 2.95 7.35
C LEU A 149 -12.02 2.84 6.00
N ASN A 150 -13.26 2.33 6.03
CA ASN A 150 -14.08 2.20 4.83
C ASN A 150 -14.38 3.55 4.14
N GLN A 151 -14.29 4.65 4.88
CA GLN A 151 -14.47 6.00 4.35
C GLN A 151 -13.49 6.33 3.22
N TRP A 152 -12.25 5.83 3.28
CA TRP A 152 -11.26 6.02 2.23
C TRP A 152 -11.66 5.36 0.91
N ALA A 153 -12.45 4.28 0.97
CA ALA A 153 -13.00 3.66 -0.24
C ALA A 153 -13.88 4.61 -1.04
N ARG A 154 -14.57 5.54 -0.35
CA ARG A 154 -15.42 6.53 -1.02
C ARG A 154 -14.58 7.48 -1.87
N VAL A 155 -13.44 7.94 -1.36
CA VAL A 155 -12.52 8.80 -2.12
C VAL A 155 -12.10 8.11 -3.41
N LEU A 156 -11.62 6.87 -3.32
CA LEU A 156 -11.20 6.10 -4.49
C LEU A 156 -12.37 5.81 -5.45
N LEU A 157 -13.56 5.51 -4.92
CA LEU A 157 -14.74 5.26 -5.73
C LEU A 157 -15.15 6.50 -6.56
N TYR A 158 -15.13 7.69 -5.94
CA TYR A 158 -15.41 8.94 -6.65
C TYR A 158 -14.32 9.27 -7.67
N THR A 159 -13.04 9.05 -7.34
CA THR A 159 -11.93 9.20 -8.29
C THR A 159 -12.10 8.27 -9.50
N MET A 160 -12.52 7.02 -9.28
CA MET A 160 -12.85 6.10 -10.37
C MET A 160 -14.05 6.58 -11.19
N GLN A 161 -15.07 7.16 -10.56
CA GLN A 161 -16.22 7.69 -11.28
C GLN A 161 -15.83 8.86 -12.18
N ASP A 162 -14.95 9.74 -11.71
CA ASP A 162 -14.43 10.85 -12.51
C ASP A 162 -13.57 10.36 -13.68
N PHE A 163 -12.87 9.23 -13.50
CA PHE A 163 -12.07 8.60 -14.55
C PHE A 163 -12.95 7.94 -15.63
N TYR A 164 -13.92 7.12 -15.23
CA TYR A 164 -14.73 6.35 -16.17
C TYR A 164 -15.89 7.14 -16.76
N LYS A 165 -16.59 7.93 -15.93
CA LYS A 165 -17.80 8.71 -16.33
C LYS A 165 -18.88 7.86 -17.00
N ASP A 166 -19.08 6.65 -16.47
CA ASP A 166 -20.01 5.66 -16.98
C ASP A 166 -21.12 5.33 -15.94
N GLU A 167 -22.04 4.43 -16.30
CA GLU A 167 -23.19 4.01 -15.48
C GLU A 167 -22.87 2.97 -14.40
N PHE A 168 -21.60 2.51 -14.26
CA PHE A 168 -21.24 1.41 -13.35
C PHE A 168 -20.81 1.85 -11.95
N PHE A 169 -21.18 3.06 -11.52
CA PHE A 169 -20.84 3.58 -10.19
C PHE A 169 -21.37 2.68 -9.06
N ASP A 170 -22.66 2.34 -9.08
CA ASP A 170 -23.29 1.51 -8.06
C ASP A 170 -22.68 0.10 -8.01
N MET A 171 -22.37 -0.47 -9.17
CA MET A 171 -21.68 -1.74 -9.25
C MET A 171 -20.31 -1.69 -8.60
N ARG A 172 -19.52 -0.64 -8.89
CA ARG A 172 -18.20 -0.44 -8.24
C ARG A 172 -18.35 -0.25 -6.74
N ALA A 173 -19.37 0.46 -6.26
CA ALA A 173 -19.64 0.62 -4.83
C ALA A 173 -19.90 -0.73 -4.14
N ILE A 174 -20.67 -1.62 -4.79
CA ILE A 174 -20.91 -2.97 -4.28
C ILE A 174 -19.60 -3.79 -4.29
N LEU A 175 -18.81 -3.70 -5.36
CA LEU A 175 -17.50 -4.37 -5.42
C LEU A 175 -16.55 -3.88 -4.31
N PHE A 176 -16.50 -2.58 -4.02
CA PHE A 176 -15.76 -2.08 -2.87
C PHE A 176 -16.28 -2.64 -1.54
N THR A 177 -17.60 -2.81 -1.42
CA THR A 177 -18.18 -3.46 -0.24
C THR A 177 -17.70 -4.90 -0.10
N GLU A 178 -17.63 -5.67 -1.20
CA GLU A 178 -17.09 -7.04 -1.20
C GLU A 178 -15.58 -7.10 -0.86
N LEU A 179 -14.83 -6.08 -1.24
CA LEU A 179 -13.38 -5.99 -0.95
C LEU A 179 -13.09 -5.68 0.53
N LEU A 180 -13.90 -4.84 1.17
CA LEU A 180 -13.68 -4.30 2.52
C LEU A 180 -14.51 -4.98 3.60
N GLN A 181 -15.74 -5.37 3.29
CA GLN A 181 -16.65 -6.10 4.19
C GLN A 181 -16.78 -7.54 3.72
N SER A 182 -15.80 -8.33 4.00
CA SER A 182 -15.62 -9.65 3.40
C SER A 182 -15.92 -10.79 4.36
N VAL A 183 -16.35 -11.93 3.81
CA VAL A 183 -16.51 -13.18 4.55
C VAL A 183 -15.28 -14.05 4.33
N HIS A 184 -14.65 -14.46 5.42
CA HIS A 184 -13.41 -15.20 5.43
C HIS A 184 -13.59 -16.64 5.87
N ILE A 185 -12.79 -17.52 5.28
CA ILE A 185 -12.68 -18.92 5.68
C ILE A 185 -11.22 -19.25 6.02
N LEU A 186 -11.02 -19.89 7.14
CA LEU A 186 -9.72 -20.39 7.60
C LEU A 186 -9.82 -21.87 7.94
N PHE A 187 -8.96 -22.69 7.34
CA PHE A 187 -8.86 -24.10 7.74
C PHE A 187 -7.98 -24.25 8.98
N ASN A 188 -8.56 -24.72 10.06
CA ASN A 188 -7.82 -25.07 11.27
C ASN A 188 -7.35 -26.53 11.17
N SER A 189 -6.09 -26.72 10.83
CA SER A 189 -5.48 -28.05 10.65
C SER A 189 -5.36 -28.86 11.94
N LEU A 190 -5.38 -28.22 13.12
CA LEU A 190 -5.25 -28.90 14.41
C LEU A 190 -6.52 -29.68 14.76
N VAL A 191 -7.67 -29.16 14.41
CA VAL A 191 -8.98 -29.77 14.71
C VAL A 191 -9.73 -30.23 13.47
N GLY A 192 -9.18 -30.06 12.28
CA GLY A 192 -9.78 -30.48 11.01
C GLY A 192 -11.05 -29.72 10.63
N THR A 193 -11.27 -28.51 11.14
CA THR A 193 -12.49 -27.74 10.93
C THR A 193 -12.24 -26.43 10.20
N TRP A 194 -13.30 -25.88 9.59
CA TRP A 194 -13.31 -24.57 9.01
C TRP A 194 -13.86 -23.54 10.00
N ILE A 195 -13.15 -22.42 10.11
CA ILE A 195 -13.62 -21.23 10.81
C ILE A 195 -14.14 -20.26 9.74
N VAL A 196 -15.36 -19.77 9.94
CA VAL A 196 -15.96 -18.74 9.06
C VAL A 196 -16.20 -17.49 9.91
N TYR A 197 -15.80 -16.34 9.40
CA TYR A 197 -16.01 -15.07 10.09
C TYR A 197 -16.15 -13.91 9.10
N SER A 198 -16.73 -12.81 9.55
CA SER A 198 -16.87 -11.59 8.77
C SER A 198 -15.83 -10.55 9.19
N LYS A 199 -15.25 -9.88 8.22
CA LYS A 199 -14.39 -8.72 8.39
C LYS A 199 -15.16 -7.48 7.93
N HIS A 200 -15.18 -6.42 8.74
CA HIS A 200 -16.00 -5.23 8.49
C HIS A 200 -15.21 -3.97 8.15
N HIS A 201 -13.90 -4.01 8.23
CA HIS A 201 -12.99 -2.90 7.89
C HIS A 201 -11.62 -3.41 7.48
N GLY A 202 -10.80 -2.52 6.96
CA GLY A 202 -9.44 -2.80 6.51
C GLY A 202 -9.39 -3.43 5.11
N ASN A 203 -8.22 -3.41 4.51
CA ASN A 203 -7.99 -3.96 3.18
C ASN A 203 -7.51 -5.42 3.25
N ASN A 204 -7.88 -6.22 2.28
CA ASN A 204 -7.44 -7.61 2.16
C ASN A 204 -6.18 -7.69 1.29
N SER A 205 -5.09 -8.23 1.82
CA SER A 205 -3.78 -8.29 1.14
C SER A 205 -3.79 -9.00 -0.23
N GLY A 206 -4.79 -9.85 -0.49
CA GLY A 206 -4.99 -10.51 -1.78
C GLY A 206 -5.95 -9.80 -2.74
N SER A 207 -6.41 -8.60 -2.40
CA SER A 207 -7.28 -7.79 -3.27
C SER A 207 -6.52 -7.32 -4.52
N VAL A 208 -7.24 -7.19 -5.63
CA VAL A 208 -6.71 -6.63 -6.89
C VAL A 208 -6.32 -5.16 -6.77
N LEU A 209 -6.89 -4.46 -5.81
CA LEU A 209 -6.66 -3.04 -5.55
C LEU A 209 -5.70 -2.78 -4.38
N THR A 210 -5.22 -3.82 -3.67
CA THR A 210 -4.55 -3.67 -2.37
C THR A 210 -3.53 -2.53 -2.34
N THR A 211 -2.57 -2.53 -3.24
CA THR A 211 -1.48 -1.56 -3.18
C THR A 211 -1.93 -0.15 -3.57
N ILE A 212 -2.76 -0.02 -4.63
CA ILE A 212 -3.30 1.28 -5.05
C ILE A 212 -4.25 1.83 -3.99
N PHE A 213 -5.13 0.96 -3.47
CA PHE A 213 -6.07 1.34 -2.41
C PHE A 213 -5.35 1.74 -1.11
N ASN A 214 -4.18 1.20 -0.82
CA ASN A 214 -3.38 1.60 0.32
C ASN A 214 -2.59 2.89 0.05
N SER A 215 -2.08 3.08 -1.16
CA SER A 215 -1.24 4.24 -1.50
C SER A 215 -2.02 5.56 -1.49
N GLN A 216 -3.23 5.57 -2.04
CA GLN A 216 -4.03 6.80 -2.11
C GLN A 216 -4.51 7.31 -0.74
N PRO A 217 -5.07 6.48 0.16
CA PRO A 217 -5.35 6.93 1.53
C PRO A 217 -4.11 7.40 2.28
N ASN A 218 -2.94 6.82 2.02
CA ASN A 218 -1.69 7.27 2.65
C ASN A 218 -1.36 8.71 2.22
N ASP A 219 -1.45 9.04 0.92
CA ASP A 219 -1.32 10.42 0.45
C ASP A 219 -2.35 11.35 1.10
N CYS A 220 -3.61 10.94 1.12
CA CYS A 220 -4.68 11.75 1.75
C CYS A 220 -4.42 11.97 3.25
N MET A 221 -3.95 10.97 3.98
CA MET A 221 -3.61 11.10 5.40
C MET A 221 -2.43 12.05 5.62
N MET A 222 -1.40 12.01 4.77
CA MET A 222 -0.28 12.96 4.85
C MET A 222 -0.74 14.39 4.60
N ARG A 223 -1.62 14.62 3.62
CA ARG A 223 -2.24 15.93 3.35
C ARG A 223 -3.10 16.41 4.51
N ALA A 224 -3.89 15.50 5.11
CA ALA A 224 -4.69 15.81 6.30
C ALA A 224 -3.79 16.17 7.50
N CYS A 225 -2.72 15.43 7.75
CA CYS A 225 -1.73 15.75 8.79
C CYS A 225 -1.09 17.12 8.56
N PHE A 226 -0.74 17.43 7.30
CA PHE A 226 -0.19 18.75 6.97
C PHE A 226 -1.20 19.86 7.25
N MET A 227 -2.43 19.70 6.80
CA MET A 227 -3.50 20.67 6.99
C MET A 227 -3.76 20.92 8.48
N GLU A 228 -3.83 19.87 9.29
CA GLU A 228 -4.01 19.99 10.73
C GLU A 228 -2.85 20.74 11.40
N MET A 229 -1.60 20.42 11.05
CA MET A 229 -0.42 21.14 11.57
C MET A 229 -0.40 22.59 11.11
N TYR A 230 -0.68 22.86 9.84
CA TYR A 230 -0.71 24.22 9.27
C TYR A 230 -1.74 25.09 9.99
N LEU A 231 -2.96 24.61 10.13
CA LEU A 231 -4.03 25.35 10.83
C LEU A 231 -3.68 25.62 12.29
N ASN A 232 -3.10 24.64 13.00
CA ASN A 232 -2.66 24.84 14.37
C ASN A 232 -1.57 25.90 14.51
N ILE A 233 -0.60 25.95 13.59
CA ILE A 233 0.44 26.98 13.60
C ILE A 233 -0.13 28.33 13.21
N ALA A 234 -0.98 28.38 12.18
CA ALA A 234 -1.56 29.63 11.68
C ALA A 234 -2.48 30.32 12.70
N PHE A 235 -3.09 29.56 13.61
CA PHE A 235 -4.06 30.05 14.58
C PHE A 235 -3.55 30.00 16.03
N ASP A 236 -2.23 29.89 16.27
CA ASP A 236 -1.65 29.71 17.62
C ASP A 236 -2.36 28.61 18.43
N GLY A 237 -2.78 27.56 17.75
CA GLY A 237 -3.55 26.47 18.32
C GLY A 237 -2.74 25.64 19.33
N PRO A 238 -3.42 25.06 20.34
CA PRO A 238 -2.78 24.35 21.45
C PRO A 238 -2.19 22.97 21.07
N LEU A 239 -2.31 22.51 19.84
CA LEU A 239 -1.88 21.16 19.45
C LEU A 239 -0.36 20.95 19.56
N LEU A 240 0.46 21.90 19.13
CA LEU A 240 1.93 21.77 19.18
C LEU A 240 2.49 21.66 20.61
N PRO A 241 2.05 22.46 21.62
CA PRO A 241 2.48 22.29 23.00
C PRO A 241 1.99 20.99 23.64
N MET A 242 0.83 20.46 23.23
CA MET A 242 0.29 19.20 23.76
C MET A 242 1.04 18.00 23.21
N LEU A 243 1.51 18.07 21.97
CA LEU A 243 2.34 17.04 21.34
C LEU A 243 3.69 16.86 22.04
N VAL A 244 4.28 17.97 22.51
CA VAL A 244 5.57 17.98 23.23
C VAL A 244 5.47 17.41 24.65
N ASN A 245 4.31 17.48 25.31
CA ASN A 245 4.14 17.10 26.71
C ASN A 245 3.47 15.72 26.94
N GLY A 246 3.14 14.99 25.89
CA GLY A 246 2.65 13.59 26.00
C GLY A 246 1.30 13.41 26.72
N GLN A 247 0.50 14.45 26.84
CA GLN A 247 -0.84 14.37 27.43
C GLN A 247 -1.91 14.39 26.35
N ASN A 248 -2.53 13.23 26.12
CA ASN A 248 -3.61 12.97 25.16
C ASN A 248 -4.95 13.62 25.62
N GLN A 249 -5.03 14.92 25.67
CA GLN A 249 -6.31 15.62 25.82
C GLN A 249 -6.57 16.45 24.57
N LEU A 250 -7.36 15.90 23.66
CA LEU A 250 -8.03 16.65 22.59
C LEU A 250 -9.00 17.63 23.23
N LEU A 251 -8.61 18.89 23.30
CA LEU A 251 -9.59 19.95 23.37
C LEU A 251 -10.21 20.07 21.98
N LYS A 252 -11.40 19.52 21.80
CA LYS A 252 -12.23 19.88 20.64
C LYS A 252 -12.38 21.41 20.68
N PRO A 253 -12.10 22.11 19.55
CA PRO A 253 -12.60 23.49 19.46
C PRO A 253 -14.11 23.44 19.64
N ASP A 254 -14.62 24.29 20.51
CA ASP A 254 -16.04 24.34 20.84
C ASP A 254 -16.87 25.01 19.71
N ASN A 255 -16.23 25.21 18.55
CA ASN A 255 -16.82 25.90 17.41
C ASN A 255 -17.05 24.89 16.30
N SER A 256 -18.18 25.00 15.64
CA SER A 256 -18.56 24.18 14.51
C SER A 256 -17.51 24.23 13.40
N ASP A 257 -17.25 23.10 12.74
CA ASP A 257 -16.27 22.97 11.64
C ASP A 257 -16.53 23.99 10.49
N GLU A 258 -17.73 24.55 10.39
CA GLU A 258 -18.11 25.56 9.40
C GLU A 258 -17.35 26.89 9.58
N ASP A 259 -17.12 27.34 10.82
CA ASP A 259 -16.46 28.63 11.08
C ASP A 259 -14.96 28.60 10.72
N LEU A 260 -14.32 27.42 10.84
CA LEU A 260 -12.92 27.22 10.45
C LEU A 260 -12.71 27.30 8.93
N TRP A 261 -13.64 26.77 8.16
CA TRP A 261 -13.58 26.81 6.70
C TRP A 261 -13.85 28.21 6.14
N ASP A 262 -14.80 28.97 6.73
CA ASP A 262 -15.12 30.35 6.34
C ASP A 262 -13.96 31.32 6.66
N GLU A 263 -13.29 31.18 7.79
CA GLU A 263 -12.11 31.99 8.15
C GLU A 263 -10.90 31.69 7.29
N TYR A 264 -10.81 30.46 6.78
CA TYR A 264 -9.80 30.04 5.84
C TYR A 264 -9.96 30.67 4.46
N ASP A 265 -11.17 30.70 3.90
CA ASP A 265 -11.49 31.32 2.63
C ASP A 265 -11.25 32.86 2.66
N THR A 266 -11.49 33.52 3.80
CA THR A 266 -11.31 34.98 3.95
C THR A 266 -9.84 35.42 3.89
N ARG A 267 -8.87 34.54 4.14
CA ARG A 267 -7.42 34.82 4.03
C ARG A 267 -6.86 34.61 2.62
N GLY A 268 -7.61 33.97 1.72
CA GLY A 268 -7.21 33.74 0.32
C GLY A 268 -6.04 32.77 0.14
N THR A 269 -5.67 32.02 1.19
CA THR A 269 -4.58 31.03 1.12
C THR A 269 -5.16 29.62 1.06
N ASN A 270 -4.89 28.90 -0.02
CA ASN A 270 -5.22 27.49 -0.10
C ASN A 270 -4.10 26.66 0.54
N VAL A 271 -4.41 25.91 1.62
CA VAL A 271 -3.42 25.06 2.32
C VAL A 271 -2.82 24.04 1.40
N MET A 272 -3.59 23.50 0.46
CA MET A 272 -3.06 22.51 -0.48
C MET A 272 -2.05 23.11 -1.46
N ASP A 273 -2.21 24.38 -1.83
CA ASP A 273 -1.21 25.10 -2.65
C ASP A 273 0.11 25.26 -1.87
N VAL A 274 0.02 25.52 -0.55
CA VAL A 274 1.21 25.56 0.32
C VAL A 274 1.84 24.19 0.44
N TYR A 275 1.02 23.13 0.60
CA TYR A 275 1.52 21.75 0.61
C TYR A 275 2.24 21.42 -0.70
N ASP A 276 1.60 21.59 -1.83
CA ASP A 276 2.13 21.21 -3.14
C ASP A 276 3.39 22.01 -3.53
N ALA A 277 3.54 23.24 -3.02
CA ALA A 277 4.76 24.06 -3.24
C ALA A 277 5.94 23.66 -2.34
N ASN A 278 5.69 23.03 -1.18
CA ASN A 278 6.70 22.84 -0.14
C ASN A 278 6.91 21.39 0.29
N VAL A 279 6.10 20.46 -0.19
CA VAL A 279 6.12 19.06 0.22
C VAL A 279 6.09 18.17 -1.00
N THR A 280 7.01 17.22 -1.06
CA THR A 280 6.92 16.10 -1.99
C THR A 280 6.52 14.84 -1.26
N GLY A 281 5.90 13.89 -1.97
CA GLY A 281 5.55 12.59 -1.40
C GLY A 281 5.23 11.56 -2.46
N VAL A 282 5.65 10.32 -2.19
CA VAL A 282 5.33 9.16 -2.99
C VAL A 282 5.03 7.98 -2.05
N TYR A 283 4.04 7.19 -2.42
CA TYR A 283 3.46 6.15 -1.57
C TYR A 283 3.41 4.81 -2.30
N PHE A 284 3.76 3.75 -1.60
CA PHE A 284 3.60 2.37 -2.07
C PHE A 284 2.97 1.53 -0.96
N GLY A 285 1.65 1.54 -0.88
CA GLY A 285 0.94 0.95 0.25
C GLY A 285 1.14 1.76 1.52
N ASP A 286 1.69 1.12 2.53
CA ASP A 286 2.08 1.68 3.82
C ASP A 286 3.44 2.42 3.80
N ASP A 287 4.33 2.07 2.87
CA ASP A 287 5.60 2.77 2.71
C ASP A 287 5.37 4.18 2.13
N ASP A 288 5.95 5.19 2.74
CA ASP A 288 5.98 6.57 2.24
C ASP A 288 7.39 7.16 2.24
N ILE A 289 7.65 8.06 1.30
CA ILE A 289 8.86 8.87 1.26
C ILE A 289 8.54 10.24 0.64
N GLY A 290 9.19 11.27 1.15
CA GLY A 290 9.07 12.61 0.61
C GLY A 290 10.06 13.59 1.23
N GLU A 291 10.05 14.83 0.77
CA GLU A 291 10.87 15.90 1.30
C GLU A 291 10.01 17.09 1.69
N SER A 292 10.38 17.80 2.75
CA SER A 292 9.80 19.07 3.17
C SER A 292 10.79 20.21 2.91
N SER A 293 10.29 21.34 2.42
CA SER A 293 11.09 22.57 2.29
C SER A 293 11.40 23.17 3.66
N GLU A 294 12.28 24.16 3.70
CA GLU A 294 12.61 24.91 4.91
C GLU A 294 11.42 25.69 5.48
N ALA A 295 10.52 26.12 4.61
CA ALA A 295 9.35 26.91 4.98
C ALA A 295 8.33 26.11 5.83
N VAL A 296 8.38 24.77 5.74
CA VAL A 296 7.45 23.86 6.44
C VAL A 296 8.19 22.79 7.23
N ASP A 297 9.25 23.18 7.96
CA ASP A 297 10.09 22.28 8.76
C ASP A 297 9.33 21.57 9.90
N TYR A 298 8.20 22.10 10.32
CA TYR A 298 7.25 21.46 11.23
C TYR A 298 6.61 20.21 10.65
N PHE A 299 6.54 20.07 9.32
CA PHE A 299 6.02 18.86 8.68
C PHE A 299 7.13 17.80 8.57
N ASN A 300 7.38 17.15 9.69
CA ASN A 300 8.45 16.18 9.90
C ASN A 300 7.92 14.88 10.50
N MET A 301 8.73 13.82 10.51
CA MET A 301 8.32 12.48 10.93
C MET A 301 7.81 12.43 12.37
N VAL A 302 8.40 13.20 13.29
CA VAL A 302 7.99 13.23 14.71
C VAL A 302 6.57 13.79 14.84
N ASN A 303 6.32 14.94 14.20
CA ASN A 303 5.01 15.60 14.26
C ASN A 303 3.94 14.78 13.50
N ILE A 304 4.28 14.22 12.33
CA ILE A 304 3.38 13.31 11.60
C ILE A 304 3.01 12.12 12.48
N GLY A 305 3.99 11.46 13.10
CA GLY A 305 3.75 10.33 13.98
C GLY A 305 2.85 10.67 15.16
N THR A 306 2.95 11.89 15.67
CA THR A 306 2.12 12.37 16.78
C THR A 306 0.68 12.62 16.32
N VAL A 307 0.46 13.35 15.23
CA VAL A 307 -0.87 13.56 14.64
C VAL A 307 -1.52 12.23 14.29
N MET A 308 -0.81 11.35 13.61
CA MET A 308 -1.29 10.01 13.26
C MET A 308 -1.72 9.20 14.49
N THR A 309 -0.95 9.27 15.58
CA THR A 309 -1.26 8.58 16.83
C THR A 309 -2.56 9.10 17.46
N VAL A 310 -2.82 10.40 17.42
CA VAL A 310 -4.07 10.99 17.87
C VAL A 310 -5.27 10.43 17.11
N HIS A 311 -5.11 10.18 15.81
CA HIS A 311 -6.14 9.57 14.96
C HIS A 311 -6.17 8.04 14.97
N GLY A 312 -5.38 7.39 15.84
CA GLY A 312 -5.39 5.95 16.03
C GLY A 312 -4.51 5.16 15.05
N PHE A 313 -3.66 5.84 14.28
CA PHE A 313 -2.67 5.21 13.39
C PHE A 313 -1.30 5.13 14.07
N GLN A 314 -0.53 4.10 13.72
CA GLN A 314 0.82 3.92 14.24
C GLN A 314 1.83 4.15 13.12
N TYR A 315 2.33 5.40 13.04
CA TYR A 315 3.39 5.77 12.13
C TYR A 315 4.75 5.46 12.75
N THR A 316 5.65 4.86 12.00
CA THR A 316 6.99 4.48 12.44
C THR A 316 8.00 4.85 11.35
N MET A 317 9.27 5.01 11.73
CA MET A 317 10.33 5.18 10.75
C MET A 317 10.56 3.89 9.94
N ALA A 318 10.96 4.03 8.68
CA ALA A 318 11.30 2.89 7.83
C ALA A 318 12.49 2.08 8.41
N THR A 319 13.43 2.76 9.04
CA THR A 319 14.50 2.15 9.85
C THR A 319 13.99 1.82 11.25
N LYS A 320 13.68 0.54 11.48
CA LYS A 320 13.14 0.06 12.77
C LYS A 320 14.25 -0.03 13.83
N GLY A 321 14.11 0.70 14.93
CA GLY A 321 14.87 0.45 16.15
C GLY A 321 15.43 1.66 16.88
N ASP A 322 15.44 2.83 16.29
CA ASP A 322 16.10 3.98 16.84
C ASP A 322 15.13 5.11 17.24
N GLU A 323 15.66 6.09 17.93
CA GLU A 323 14.97 7.29 18.35
C GLU A 323 14.32 8.00 17.15
N PHE A 324 13.07 8.37 17.30
CA PHE A 324 12.30 9.05 16.25
C PHE A 324 12.94 10.40 15.93
N VAL A 325 13.43 10.59 14.71
CA VAL A 325 14.09 11.83 14.28
C VAL A 325 13.18 12.63 13.36
N PRO A 326 13.29 13.98 13.35
CA PRO A 326 12.46 14.81 12.48
C PRO A 326 12.64 14.51 10.99
N PHE A 327 13.87 14.38 10.55
CA PHE A 327 14.27 14.15 9.16
C PHE A 327 15.50 13.27 9.06
N VAL A 328 15.64 12.60 7.92
CA VAL A 328 16.90 11.96 7.49
C VAL A 328 17.42 12.64 6.24
N LYS A 329 18.68 12.33 5.86
CA LYS A 329 19.23 12.79 4.58
C LYS A 329 18.91 11.79 3.47
N MET A 330 18.85 12.24 2.22
CA MET A 330 18.54 11.41 1.06
C MET A 330 19.41 10.14 0.95
N ASN A 331 20.72 10.23 1.27
CA ASN A 331 21.63 9.09 1.23
C ASN A 331 21.42 8.07 2.37
N GLU A 332 20.70 8.46 3.41
CA GLU A 332 20.33 7.63 4.55
C GLU A 332 18.92 7.03 4.34
N ALA A 333 18.06 7.77 3.64
CA ALA A 333 16.67 7.44 3.42
C ALA A 333 16.48 6.13 2.65
N GLN A 334 15.38 5.44 2.98
CA GLN A 334 14.98 4.18 2.37
C GLN A 334 13.53 4.26 1.88
N PHE A 335 13.29 3.69 0.71
CA PHE A 335 11.96 3.46 0.17
C PHE A 335 11.91 2.08 -0.47
N LEU A 336 10.88 1.29 -0.19
CA LEU A 336 10.77 -0.11 -0.64
C LEU A 336 12.01 -0.95 -0.25
N LYS A 337 12.63 -0.66 0.91
CA LYS A 337 13.87 -1.25 1.41
C LYS A 337 15.08 -1.00 0.52
N ARG A 338 15.04 0.02 -0.31
CA ARG A 338 16.11 0.46 -1.21
C ARG A 338 16.56 1.88 -0.86
N LYS A 339 17.83 2.17 -1.08
CA LYS A 339 18.42 3.50 -0.92
C LYS A 339 18.53 4.23 -2.24
N PHE A 340 18.91 5.50 -2.16
CA PHE A 340 19.20 6.36 -3.31
C PHE A 340 20.70 6.61 -3.39
N ARG A 341 21.39 5.85 -4.24
CA ARG A 341 22.84 6.01 -4.43
C ARG A 341 23.12 6.62 -5.79
N GLN A 342 23.57 7.87 -5.78
CA GLN A 342 24.01 8.55 -7.00
C GLN A 342 25.25 7.87 -7.56
N ASP A 343 25.29 7.64 -8.87
CA ASP A 343 26.48 7.16 -9.54
C ASP A 343 27.57 8.26 -9.51
N PRO A 344 28.84 7.94 -9.17
CA PRO A 344 29.90 8.93 -9.06
C PRO A 344 30.36 9.49 -10.41
N GLU A 345 30.17 8.75 -11.51
CA GLU A 345 30.61 9.13 -12.85
C GLU A 345 29.46 9.68 -13.71
N TYR A 346 28.23 9.22 -13.46
CA TYR A 346 27.07 9.53 -14.29
C TYR A 346 25.95 10.16 -13.46
N ALA A 347 25.77 11.47 -13.60
CA ALA A 347 24.79 12.23 -12.83
C ALA A 347 23.33 11.80 -13.06
N ASP A 348 23.03 11.20 -14.19
CA ASP A 348 21.68 10.74 -14.55
C ASP A 348 21.36 9.35 -14.00
N ILE A 349 22.34 8.65 -13.39
CA ILE A 349 22.17 7.32 -12.85
C ILE A 349 22.03 7.38 -11.34
N CYS A 350 20.91 6.85 -10.83
CA CYS A 350 20.69 6.59 -9.41
C CYS A 350 20.44 5.10 -9.21
N TRP A 351 21.32 4.47 -8.47
CA TRP A 351 21.18 3.06 -8.09
C TRP A 351 20.20 2.92 -6.92
N ALA A 352 19.54 1.77 -6.86
CA ALA A 352 18.53 1.43 -5.85
C ALA A 352 19.01 0.27 -4.93
N PRO A 353 20.16 0.37 -4.25
CA PRO A 353 20.71 -0.74 -3.49
C PRO A 353 19.78 -1.15 -2.35
N VAL A 354 19.51 -2.45 -2.25
CA VAL A 354 18.81 -3.04 -1.10
C VAL A 354 19.77 -3.22 0.08
N GLN A 355 19.26 -3.39 1.30
CA GLN A 355 20.08 -3.67 2.47
C GLN A 355 20.98 -4.90 2.26
N LEU A 356 22.20 -4.87 2.81
CA LEU A 356 23.20 -5.93 2.57
C LEU A 356 22.87 -7.24 3.28
N GLU A 357 22.32 -7.18 4.51
CA GLU A 357 22.03 -8.39 5.28
C GLU A 357 21.10 -9.37 4.53
N PRO A 358 19.96 -8.96 3.96
CA PRO A 358 19.13 -9.84 3.15
C PRO A 358 19.83 -10.41 1.92
N ILE A 359 20.76 -9.66 1.33
CA ILE A 359 21.54 -10.11 0.16
C ILE A 359 22.49 -11.25 0.57
N PHE A 360 23.22 -11.07 1.67
CA PHE A 360 24.13 -12.11 2.20
C PHE A 360 23.39 -13.37 2.62
N GLU A 361 22.16 -13.23 3.10
CA GLU A 361 21.32 -14.36 3.48
C GLU A 361 20.75 -15.14 2.30
N LEU A 362 20.69 -14.60 1.09
CA LEU A 362 20.13 -15.29 -0.08
C LEU A 362 20.76 -16.67 -0.33
N MET A 363 22.08 -16.76 -0.11
CA MET A 363 22.83 -18.01 -0.36
C MET A 363 22.56 -19.10 0.67
N ASN A 364 21.96 -18.77 1.82
CA ASN A 364 21.72 -19.71 2.91
C ASN A 364 20.38 -20.45 2.77
N TRP A 365 19.56 -20.13 1.74
CA TRP A 365 18.18 -20.61 1.68
C TRP A 365 17.81 -21.08 0.29
N THR A 366 17.17 -22.23 0.24
CA THR A 366 16.58 -22.81 -0.97
C THR A 366 15.12 -23.15 -0.71
N LYS A 367 14.30 -23.20 -1.76
CA LYS A 367 12.90 -23.66 -1.65
C LYS A 367 12.84 -25.18 -1.68
N GLU A 368 12.10 -25.75 -0.74
CA GLU A 368 11.76 -27.17 -0.74
C GLU A 368 11.07 -27.58 -2.04
N GLY A 369 11.41 -28.75 -2.57
CA GLY A 369 10.81 -29.31 -3.79
C GLY A 369 11.35 -28.75 -5.11
N ARG A 370 12.40 -27.93 -5.09
CA ARG A 370 13.13 -27.49 -6.28
C ARG A 370 14.50 -28.16 -6.39
N VAL A 371 15.04 -28.22 -7.61
CA VAL A 371 16.41 -28.68 -7.85
C VAL A 371 17.37 -27.72 -7.16
N LEU A 372 18.28 -28.25 -6.34
CA LEU A 372 19.18 -27.46 -5.50
C LEU A 372 20.09 -26.56 -6.34
N GLU A 373 20.66 -27.11 -7.42
CA GLU A 373 21.56 -26.39 -8.32
C GLU A 373 20.88 -25.18 -8.96
N ASP A 374 19.63 -25.32 -9.42
CA ASP A 374 18.85 -24.22 -10.02
C ASP A 374 18.55 -23.13 -8.99
N CYS A 375 18.26 -23.53 -7.75
CA CYS A 375 18.04 -22.58 -6.67
C CYS A 375 19.32 -21.80 -6.31
N LEU A 376 20.44 -22.48 -6.21
CA LEU A 376 21.75 -21.86 -5.92
C LEU A 376 22.17 -20.92 -7.05
N GLN A 377 22.01 -21.33 -8.31
CA GLN A 377 22.30 -20.46 -9.46
C GLN A 377 21.45 -19.20 -9.44
N THR A 378 20.15 -19.34 -9.25
CA THR A 378 19.21 -18.20 -9.16
C THR A 378 19.57 -17.25 -8.00
N ASN A 379 19.93 -17.81 -6.84
CA ASN A 379 20.32 -17.03 -5.68
C ASN A 379 21.65 -16.30 -5.93
N PHE A 380 22.61 -16.96 -6.57
CA PHE A 380 23.90 -16.36 -6.92
C PHE A 380 23.76 -15.21 -7.93
N ASP A 381 22.95 -15.40 -8.98
CA ASP A 381 22.69 -14.36 -9.98
C ASP A 381 22.00 -13.15 -9.34
N THR A 382 21.06 -13.39 -8.45
CA THR A 382 20.36 -12.34 -7.68
C THR A 382 21.34 -11.63 -6.74
N TYR A 383 22.18 -12.38 -6.03
CA TYR A 383 23.23 -11.84 -5.16
C TYR A 383 24.20 -10.94 -5.93
N ALA A 384 24.73 -11.43 -7.06
CA ALA A 384 25.68 -10.68 -7.88
C ALA A 384 25.08 -9.37 -8.40
N ARG A 385 23.83 -9.41 -8.85
CA ARG A 385 23.10 -8.24 -9.33
C ARG A 385 22.94 -7.19 -8.21
N TYR A 386 22.44 -7.58 -7.06
CA TYR A 386 22.20 -6.65 -5.96
C TYR A 386 23.48 -6.08 -5.36
N ILE A 387 24.55 -6.88 -5.27
CA ILE A 387 25.86 -6.37 -4.82
C ILE A 387 26.42 -5.33 -5.79
N ALA A 388 26.23 -5.50 -7.08
CA ALA A 388 26.68 -4.54 -8.08
C ALA A 388 26.06 -3.13 -7.89
N GLU A 389 24.83 -3.04 -7.37
CA GLU A 389 24.16 -1.78 -7.08
C GLU A 389 24.84 -0.98 -5.95
N HIS A 390 25.63 -1.63 -5.09
CA HIS A 390 26.38 -0.97 -4.01
C HIS A 390 27.69 -0.29 -4.49
N GLY A 391 28.12 -0.56 -5.71
CA GLY A 391 29.35 -0.07 -6.27
C GLY A 391 30.56 -0.95 -5.93
N ARG A 392 31.70 -0.57 -6.47
CA ARG A 392 33.00 -1.22 -6.19
C ARG A 392 33.62 -0.68 -4.92
#